data_490a84b1a6b1d522452fac78f18d91a5
#
_entry.id   490a84b1a6b1d522452fac78f18d91a5
#
_cell.length_a   1.000
_cell.length_b   1.000
_cell.length_c   1.000
_cell.angle_alpha   90.00
_cell.angle_beta   90.00
_cell.angle_gamma   90.00
#
_symmetry.space_group_name_H-M   'P 1'
#
loop_
_entity.id
_entity.type
_entity.pdbx_description
1 polymer ?
#
loop_
_entity_poly.entity_id
_entity_poly.type
_entity_poly.pdbx_seq_one_letter_code
_entity_poly.pdbx_strand_id
1 'polypeptide(L)'
;MKNRCLKMLALLLAAAMAIPQIMIFAETDGTENSVSEGAEYLYGLGIIKDNPYSDFRYDDLITRGEFAGWLAGAYNIPSGPYEITFSDVSEDDPNAESIALLKQTGIMVGSGDGTFSPSKPILMEEALKSAVVLLGYKQYAEAAGGYPGGYFKVGYEKNLLDGVGAGENGGITRENAAELLWNTMSAYVMEPSGTDKNGMVYSEKYDKTLLYKTREILRKTGKVTANSVTDLEGGTGIAKGMLEIDGAGYEDKTENGAKLLGRKTEFFYKEGTPDE
;
A
#
# COMPACT_ATOMS: atom_id res chain seq x y z
N MET A 1 -23.94 -13.78 23.39
CA MET A 1 -23.92 -12.40 22.87
C MET A 1 -22.48 -12.07 22.56
N LYS A 2 -22.10 -12.18 21.28
CA LYS A 2 -20.71 -12.02 20.82
C LYS A 2 -20.41 -10.53 20.70
N ASN A 3 -19.46 -10.02 21.46
CA ASN A 3 -18.93 -8.68 21.29
C ASN A 3 -18.13 -8.63 19.98
N ARG A 4 -18.75 -8.06 18.96
CA ARG A 4 -18.03 -7.61 17.76
C ARG A 4 -17.12 -6.47 18.20
N CYS A 5 -15.82 -6.73 18.26
CA CYS A 5 -14.81 -5.69 18.39
C CYS A 5 -14.83 -4.89 17.09
N LEU A 6 -15.42 -3.71 17.12
CA LEU A 6 -15.44 -2.78 16.00
C LEU A 6 -14.03 -2.22 15.86
N LYS A 7 -13.33 -2.63 14.82
CA LYS A 7 -12.05 -2.04 14.46
C LYS A 7 -12.33 -0.69 13.78
N MET A 8 -12.12 0.40 14.50
CA MET A 8 -12.18 1.73 13.91
C MET A 8 -10.78 2.16 13.48
N LEU A 9 -10.65 2.37 12.21
CA LEU A 9 -9.53 3.01 11.56
C LEU A 9 -9.67 4.51 11.73
N ALA A 10 -8.77 5.13 12.47
CA ALA A 10 -8.71 6.59 12.57
C ALA A 10 -7.59 7.13 11.67
N LEU A 11 -7.99 7.70 10.53
CA LEU A 11 -7.09 8.48 9.70
C LEU A 11 -7.10 9.92 10.24
N LEU A 12 -5.99 10.40 10.77
CA LEU A 12 -5.81 11.80 11.13
C LEU A 12 -4.53 12.35 10.52
N LEU A 13 -4.72 13.19 9.50
CA LEU A 13 -3.72 14.19 9.12
C LEU A 13 -3.77 15.31 10.16
N ALA A 14 -2.75 15.41 11.00
CA ALA A 14 -2.52 16.60 11.79
C ALA A 14 -1.03 16.93 11.76
N ALA A 15 -0.74 18.17 11.42
CA ALA A 15 0.60 18.74 11.41
C ALA A 15 1.15 18.88 12.84
N ALA A 16 2.47 18.75 12.93
CA ALA A 16 3.37 19.18 13.99
C ALA A 16 3.22 18.55 15.38
N MET A 17 4.03 17.53 15.62
CA MET A 17 4.80 17.32 16.85
C MET A 17 5.82 16.20 16.64
N ALA A 18 7.01 16.32 17.26
CA ALA A 18 8.18 15.45 17.11
C ALA A 18 8.03 14.03 17.70
N ILE A 19 6.80 13.55 17.88
CA ILE A 19 6.52 12.22 18.43
C ILE A 19 6.01 11.34 17.28
N PRO A 20 6.60 10.14 17.05
CA PRO A 20 6.13 9.22 16.02
C PRO A 20 4.66 8.84 16.26
N GLN A 21 3.83 8.98 15.24
CA GLN A 21 2.41 8.60 15.29
C GLN A 21 2.27 7.16 14.83
N ILE A 22 1.52 6.36 15.57
CA ILE A 22 1.28 4.95 15.25
C ILE A 22 -0.10 4.75 14.65
N MET A 23 -0.17 3.93 13.59
CA MET A 23 -1.34 3.16 13.22
C MET A 23 -1.09 1.70 13.59
N ILE A 24 -1.95 1.11 14.42
CA ILE A 24 -1.88 -0.30 14.78
C ILE A 24 -3.03 -1.02 14.09
N PHE A 25 -2.69 -2.04 13.32
CA PHE A 25 -3.65 -3.01 12.85
C PHE A 25 -3.55 -4.23 13.76
N ALA A 26 -4.64 -4.55 14.46
CA ALA A 26 -4.64 -5.67 15.38
C ALA A 26 -4.73 -6.98 14.59
N GLU A 27 -3.87 -7.93 14.91
CA GLU A 27 -3.96 -9.31 14.46
C GLU A 27 -5.37 -9.87 14.74
N THR A 28 -6.06 -10.38 13.70
CA THR A 28 -7.32 -11.10 13.87
C THR A 28 -6.99 -12.50 14.37
N ASP A 29 -7.49 -12.89 15.52
CA ASP A 29 -7.54 -14.30 15.85
C ASP A 29 -8.54 -15.00 14.88
N GLY A 30 -8.06 -16.00 14.19
CA GLY A 30 -8.62 -16.60 12.98
C GLY A 30 -9.99 -17.24 13.14
N THR A 31 -11.06 -16.46 13.17
CA THR A 31 -12.43 -16.97 13.04
C THR A 31 -13.28 -16.14 12.07
N GLU A 32 -13.53 -16.76 10.92
CA GLU A 32 -14.65 -16.57 9.99
C GLU A 32 -14.92 -15.16 9.43
N ASN A 33 -14.69 -15.02 8.14
CA ASN A 33 -14.64 -13.87 7.24
C ASN A 33 -13.38 -13.03 7.46
N SER A 34 -12.24 -13.60 7.08
CA SER A 34 -10.98 -12.87 7.07
C SER A 34 -11.05 -11.78 6.00
N VAL A 35 -11.17 -10.55 6.45
CA VAL A 35 -10.88 -9.38 5.61
C VAL A 35 -9.45 -9.54 5.12
N SER A 36 -9.22 -9.37 3.82
CA SER A 36 -7.89 -9.38 3.24
C SER A 36 -7.01 -8.32 3.90
N GLU A 37 -5.82 -8.71 4.31
CA GLU A 37 -4.86 -7.81 4.94
C GLU A 37 -4.55 -6.61 4.05
N GLY A 38 -4.33 -6.86 2.76
CA GLY A 38 -4.10 -5.82 1.77
C GLY A 38 -5.25 -4.83 1.67
N ALA A 39 -6.51 -5.31 1.65
CA ALA A 39 -7.68 -4.43 1.60
C ALA A 39 -7.80 -3.57 2.87
N GLU A 40 -7.56 -4.15 4.05
CA GLU A 40 -7.59 -3.43 5.33
C GLU A 40 -6.55 -2.30 5.35
N TYR A 41 -5.31 -2.59 5.00
CA TYR A 41 -4.24 -1.59 5.00
C TYR A 41 -4.45 -0.50 3.96
N LEU A 42 -4.85 -0.86 2.74
CA LEU A 42 -5.09 0.13 1.69
C LEU A 42 -6.26 1.05 2.01
N TYR A 43 -7.32 0.52 2.63
CA TYR A 43 -8.44 1.32 3.13
C TYR A 43 -7.97 2.28 4.22
N GLY A 44 -7.19 1.78 5.16
CA GLY A 44 -6.60 2.57 6.22
C GLY A 44 -5.68 3.67 5.77
N LEU A 45 -4.96 3.46 4.71
CA LEU A 45 -4.13 4.48 4.07
C LEU A 45 -4.91 5.44 3.18
N GLY A 46 -6.24 5.26 3.04
CA GLY A 46 -7.10 6.06 2.16
C GLY A 46 -6.84 5.84 0.66
N ILE A 47 -6.17 4.73 0.31
CA ILE A 47 -5.87 4.38 -1.09
C ILE A 47 -7.12 3.84 -1.77
N ILE A 48 -7.86 2.98 -1.09
CA ILE A 48 -9.17 2.50 -1.52
C ILE A 48 -10.26 3.13 -0.66
N LYS A 49 -11.45 3.32 -1.24
CA LYS A 49 -12.60 3.94 -0.58
C LYS A 49 -13.64 2.90 -0.14
N ASP A 50 -13.67 1.77 -0.83
CA ASP A 50 -14.61 0.68 -0.52
C ASP A 50 -14.25 0.06 0.83
N ASN A 51 -15.22 0.00 1.73
CA ASN A 51 -14.99 -0.51 3.08
C ASN A 51 -14.79 -2.03 3.05
N PRO A 52 -13.60 -2.54 3.46
CA PRO A 52 -13.30 -3.97 3.43
C PRO A 52 -14.20 -4.81 4.33
N TYR A 53 -14.93 -4.19 5.26
CA TYR A 53 -15.82 -4.88 6.20
C TYR A 53 -17.28 -4.93 5.74
N SER A 54 -17.66 -4.28 4.63
CA SER A 54 -19.07 -4.20 4.19
C SER A 54 -19.31 -4.39 2.69
N ASP A 55 -18.64 -3.63 1.84
CA ASP A 55 -18.99 -3.46 0.44
C ASP A 55 -17.83 -3.66 -0.55
N PHE A 56 -16.77 -4.31 -0.11
CA PHE A 56 -15.54 -4.45 -0.91
C PHE A 56 -15.68 -5.36 -2.13
N ARG A 57 -16.62 -6.33 -2.14
CA ARG A 57 -16.85 -7.27 -3.25
C ARG A 57 -15.59 -8.04 -3.64
N TYR A 58 -15.04 -8.81 -2.71
CA TYR A 58 -13.76 -9.49 -2.79
C TYR A 58 -13.54 -10.31 -4.06
N ASP A 59 -14.56 -11.07 -4.48
CA ASP A 59 -14.50 -12.01 -5.61
C ASP A 59 -14.72 -11.35 -6.98
N ASP A 60 -15.17 -10.11 -7.02
CA ASP A 60 -15.39 -9.41 -8.29
C ASP A 60 -14.05 -9.11 -8.97
N LEU A 61 -14.01 -9.27 -10.29
CA LEU A 61 -12.84 -8.82 -11.08
C LEU A 61 -12.74 -7.30 -11.03
N ILE A 62 -11.56 -6.78 -10.71
CA ILE A 62 -11.31 -5.33 -10.73
C ILE A 62 -11.14 -4.84 -12.16
N THR A 63 -11.72 -3.68 -12.48
CA THR A 63 -11.53 -3.06 -13.79
C THR A 63 -10.18 -2.34 -13.89
N ARG A 64 -9.72 -2.11 -15.11
CA ARG A 64 -8.47 -1.36 -15.35
C ARG A 64 -8.55 0.08 -14.84
N GLY A 65 -9.73 0.71 -14.93
CA GLY A 65 -9.99 2.05 -14.39
C GLY A 65 -9.91 2.08 -12.86
N GLU A 66 -10.59 1.15 -12.18
CA GLU A 66 -10.54 1.04 -10.72
C GLU A 66 -9.11 0.76 -10.23
N PHE A 67 -8.41 -0.19 -10.86
CA PHE A 67 -7.02 -0.48 -10.51
C PHE A 67 -6.09 0.71 -10.74
N ALA A 68 -6.30 1.50 -11.81
CA ALA A 68 -5.57 2.75 -12.03
C ALA A 68 -5.80 3.75 -10.89
N GLY A 69 -7.04 3.88 -10.41
CA GLY A 69 -7.37 4.70 -9.24
C GLY A 69 -6.59 4.28 -7.99
N TRP A 70 -6.58 2.98 -7.69
CA TRP A 70 -5.83 2.42 -6.57
C TRP A 70 -4.32 2.61 -6.69
N LEU A 71 -3.78 2.37 -7.89
CA LEU A 71 -2.35 2.50 -8.17
C LEU A 71 -1.86 3.95 -8.07
N ALA A 72 -2.65 4.91 -8.59
CA ALA A 72 -2.36 6.33 -8.45
C ALA A 72 -2.40 6.78 -6.97
N GLY A 73 -3.39 6.29 -6.21
CA GLY A 73 -3.47 6.48 -4.77
C GLY A 73 -2.27 5.89 -4.03
N ALA A 74 -1.82 4.69 -4.40
CA ALA A 74 -0.63 4.06 -3.80
C ALA A 74 0.64 4.84 -4.07
N TYR A 75 0.81 5.34 -5.29
CA TYR A 75 1.96 6.18 -5.66
C TYR A 75 1.90 7.58 -5.06
N ASN A 76 0.73 7.98 -4.55
CA ASN A 76 0.51 9.30 -4.00
C ASN A 76 0.83 10.41 -5.01
N ILE A 77 0.39 10.23 -6.27
CA ILE A 77 0.61 11.21 -7.33
C ILE A 77 -0.14 12.49 -6.95
N PRO A 78 0.54 13.64 -6.88
CA PRO A 78 -0.15 14.90 -6.62
C PRO A 78 -1.17 15.20 -7.72
N SER A 79 -2.36 15.63 -7.34
CA SER A 79 -3.32 16.18 -8.29
C SER A 79 -2.71 17.35 -9.04
N GLY A 80 -2.94 17.44 -10.34
CA GLY A 80 -2.35 18.47 -11.17
C GLY A 80 -3.03 18.57 -12.53
N PRO A 81 -2.59 19.48 -13.37
CA PRO A 81 -3.14 19.55 -14.72
C PRO A 81 -2.83 18.25 -15.46
N TYR A 82 -3.88 17.64 -16.02
CA TYR A 82 -3.80 16.41 -16.81
C TYR A 82 -4.54 16.57 -18.13
N GLU A 83 -4.14 15.80 -19.12
CA GLU A 83 -4.78 15.72 -20.41
C GLU A 83 -5.26 14.30 -20.66
N ILE A 84 -6.55 14.14 -20.91
CA ILE A 84 -7.12 12.86 -21.33
C ILE A 84 -6.78 12.66 -22.81
N THR A 85 -5.99 11.64 -23.09
CA THR A 85 -5.51 11.36 -24.45
C THR A 85 -6.04 10.03 -24.99
N PHE A 86 -6.82 9.30 -24.19
CA PHE A 86 -7.46 8.07 -24.61
C PHE A 86 -8.87 8.35 -25.13
N SER A 87 -9.22 7.81 -26.29
CA SER A 87 -10.49 8.06 -26.96
C SER A 87 -11.70 7.43 -26.24
N ASP A 88 -11.46 6.49 -25.35
CA ASP A 88 -12.46 5.73 -24.59
C ASP A 88 -12.50 6.09 -23.10
N VAL A 89 -11.84 7.17 -22.69
CA VAL A 89 -11.88 7.73 -21.33
C VAL A 89 -12.58 9.08 -21.39
N SER A 90 -13.75 9.18 -20.75
CA SER A 90 -14.49 10.43 -20.60
C SER A 90 -13.91 11.30 -19.50
N GLU A 91 -14.06 12.61 -19.60
CA GLU A 91 -13.76 13.55 -18.49
C GLU A 91 -14.57 13.27 -17.23
N ASP A 92 -15.77 12.69 -17.38
CA ASP A 92 -16.65 12.30 -16.28
C ASP A 92 -16.29 10.93 -15.67
N ASP A 93 -15.31 10.19 -16.21
CA ASP A 93 -14.88 8.92 -15.63
C ASP A 93 -14.24 9.19 -14.26
N PRO A 94 -14.69 8.53 -13.18
CA PRO A 94 -14.16 8.75 -11.82
C PRO A 94 -12.65 8.50 -11.70
N ASN A 95 -12.06 7.76 -12.63
CA ASN A 95 -10.64 7.45 -12.67
C ASN A 95 -9.87 8.22 -13.76
N ALA A 96 -10.52 9.16 -14.47
CA ALA A 96 -9.92 9.88 -15.61
C ALA A 96 -8.58 10.54 -15.24
N GLU A 97 -8.54 11.28 -14.13
CA GLU A 97 -7.32 11.91 -13.60
C GLU A 97 -6.22 10.86 -13.33
N SER A 98 -6.55 9.80 -12.63
CA SER A 98 -5.62 8.71 -12.30
C SER A 98 -5.05 8.06 -13.55
N ILE A 99 -5.90 7.76 -14.53
CA ILE A 99 -5.49 7.17 -15.82
C ILE A 99 -4.53 8.11 -16.57
N ALA A 100 -4.85 9.40 -16.63
CA ALA A 100 -4.02 10.38 -17.33
C ALA A 100 -2.65 10.56 -16.64
N LEU A 101 -2.63 10.67 -15.32
CA LEU A 101 -1.40 10.80 -14.53
C LEU A 101 -0.51 9.56 -14.62
N LEU A 102 -1.10 8.36 -14.55
CA LEU A 102 -0.35 7.10 -14.73
C LEU A 102 0.21 6.94 -16.14
N LYS A 103 -0.47 7.46 -17.16
CA LYS A 103 0.07 7.54 -18.51
C LYS A 103 1.28 8.47 -18.59
N GLN A 104 1.19 9.67 -18.01
CA GLN A 104 2.30 10.64 -17.97
C GLN A 104 3.56 10.08 -17.29
N THR A 105 3.38 9.29 -16.23
CA THR A 105 4.50 8.62 -15.53
C THR A 105 5.00 7.36 -16.25
N GLY A 106 4.27 6.88 -17.27
CA GLY A 106 4.60 5.65 -17.98
C GLY A 106 4.34 4.37 -17.21
N ILE A 107 3.60 4.44 -16.08
CA ILE A 107 3.24 3.27 -15.25
C ILE A 107 2.15 2.46 -15.93
N MET A 108 1.09 3.12 -16.45
CA MET A 108 0.07 2.49 -17.29
C MET A 108 -0.07 3.27 -18.60
N VAL A 109 0.11 2.59 -19.74
CA VAL A 109 0.25 3.26 -21.05
C VAL A 109 -0.86 2.95 -22.06
N GLY A 110 -1.93 2.29 -21.65
CA GLY A 110 -3.01 1.89 -22.55
C GLY A 110 -2.65 0.72 -23.48
N SER A 111 -3.52 0.46 -24.47
CA SER A 111 -3.47 -0.72 -25.36
C SER A 111 -2.63 -0.52 -26.61
N GLY A 112 -2.12 0.68 -26.88
CA GLY A 112 -1.31 1.01 -28.06
C GLY A 112 -2.11 1.49 -29.28
N ASP A 113 -3.43 1.38 -29.26
CA ASP A 113 -4.37 1.81 -30.30
C ASP A 113 -5.08 3.14 -29.98
N GLY A 114 -4.62 3.85 -28.95
CA GLY A 114 -5.24 5.08 -28.48
C GLY A 114 -6.36 4.87 -27.44
N THR A 115 -6.55 3.63 -26.97
CA THR A 115 -7.54 3.28 -25.93
C THR A 115 -6.89 2.85 -24.63
N PHE A 116 -7.63 2.97 -23.51
CA PHE A 116 -7.25 2.48 -22.18
C PHE A 116 -8.05 1.27 -21.73
N SER A 117 -9.30 1.17 -22.19
CA SER A 117 -10.28 0.15 -21.80
C SER A 117 -10.63 0.18 -20.30
N PRO A 118 -11.09 1.32 -19.74
CA PRO A 118 -11.24 1.50 -18.27
C PRO A 118 -12.24 0.51 -17.65
N SER A 119 -13.28 0.11 -18.38
CA SER A 119 -14.32 -0.79 -17.88
C SER A 119 -14.00 -2.29 -18.03
N LYS A 120 -12.92 -2.65 -18.71
CA LYS A 120 -12.52 -4.07 -18.83
C LYS A 120 -11.84 -4.55 -17.56
N PRO A 121 -12.04 -5.82 -17.16
CA PRO A 121 -11.19 -6.45 -16.14
C PRO A 121 -9.72 -6.32 -16.49
N ILE A 122 -8.88 -5.97 -15.53
CA ILE A 122 -7.43 -5.97 -15.73
C ILE A 122 -6.90 -7.40 -15.62
N LEU A 123 -5.96 -7.76 -16.49
CA LEU A 123 -5.28 -9.05 -16.39
C LEU A 123 -4.23 -9.01 -15.28
N MET A 124 -4.00 -10.16 -14.64
CA MET A 124 -2.96 -10.33 -13.61
C MET A 124 -1.59 -9.81 -14.08
N GLU A 125 -1.21 -10.19 -15.29
CA GLU A 125 0.08 -9.79 -15.89
C GLU A 125 0.19 -8.29 -16.16
N GLU A 126 -0.94 -7.61 -16.44
CA GLU A 126 -0.98 -6.16 -16.63
C GLU A 126 -0.91 -5.43 -15.28
N ALA A 127 -1.62 -5.93 -14.26
CA ALA A 127 -1.55 -5.40 -12.90
C ALA A 127 -0.14 -5.53 -12.33
N LEU A 128 0.46 -6.73 -12.46
CA LEU A 128 1.82 -6.99 -12.02
C LEU A 128 2.85 -6.12 -12.76
N LYS A 129 2.71 -5.96 -14.09
CA LYS A 129 3.58 -5.06 -14.87
C LYS A 129 3.53 -3.64 -14.30
N SER A 130 2.33 -3.15 -14.01
CA SER A 130 2.16 -1.80 -13.46
C SER A 130 2.82 -1.65 -12.07
N ALA A 131 2.68 -2.65 -11.19
CA ALA A 131 3.34 -2.71 -9.89
C ALA A 131 4.87 -2.71 -10.01
N VAL A 132 5.42 -3.53 -10.89
CA VAL A 132 6.88 -3.62 -11.15
C VAL A 132 7.43 -2.30 -11.71
N VAL A 133 6.68 -1.65 -12.62
CA VAL A 133 7.06 -0.32 -13.15
C VAL A 133 7.03 0.74 -12.07
N LEU A 134 6.00 0.73 -11.22
CA LEU A 134 5.84 1.64 -10.08
C LEU A 134 7.01 1.57 -9.11
N LEU A 135 7.54 0.37 -8.85
CA LEU A 135 8.71 0.14 -8.01
C LEU A 135 10.04 0.55 -8.67
N GLY A 136 10.04 0.86 -9.98
CA GLY A 136 11.24 1.24 -10.73
C GLY A 136 12.00 0.07 -11.38
N TYR A 137 11.49 -1.17 -11.32
CA TYR A 137 12.17 -2.35 -11.87
C TYR A 137 11.94 -2.60 -13.37
N LYS A 138 11.34 -1.65 -14.11
CA LYS A 138 11.04 -1.83 -15.54
C LYS A 138 12.24 -2.33 -16.35
N GLN A 139 13.40 -1.66 -16.24
CA GLN A 139 14.58 -2.03 -17.01
C GLN A 139 15.10 -3.43 -16.66
N TYR A 140 15.03 -3.79 -15.37
CA TYR A 140 15.41 -5.11 -14.91
C TYR A 140 14.46 -6.19 -15.46
N ALA A 141 13.15 -5.96 -15.45
CA ALA A 141 12.16 -6.87 -16.01
C ALA A 141 12.34 -7.05 -17.53
N GLU A 142 12.59 -5.96 -18.27
CA GLU A 142 12.86 -6.02 -19.70
C GLU A 142 14.12 -6.84 -20.00
N ALA A 143 15.21 -6.64 -19.25
CA ALA A 143 16.45 -7.41 -19.40
C ALA A 143 16.27 -8.89 -18.98
N ALA A 144 15.33 -9.19 -18.09
CA ALA A 144 15.03 -10.53 -17.58
C ALA A 144 14.08 -11.36 -18.49
N GLY A 145 13.74 -10.87 -19.67
CA GLY A 145 12.91 -11.57 -20.66
C GLY A 145 11.68 -10.77 -21.11
N GLY A 146 11.49 -9.56 -20.62
CA GLY A 146 10.41 -8.67 -21.03
C GLY A 146 9.02 -9.15 -20.60
N TYR A 147 8.01 -8.60 -21.24
CA TYR A 147 6.61 -8.89 -20.92
C TYR A 147 6.12 -10.20 -21.55
N PRO A 148 5.37 -11.06 -20.81
CA PRO A 148 5.08 -10.93 -19.39
C PRO A 148 6.13 -11.58 -18.47
N GLY A 149 6.98 -12.48 -18.99
CA GLY A 149 7.85 -13.37 -18.22
C GLY A 149 8.83 -12.67 -17.30
N GLY A 150 9.51 -11.62 -17.77
CA GLY A 150 10.44 -10.84 -16.97
C GLY A 150 9.77 -10.10 -15.81
N TYR A 151 8.52 -9.67 -16.01
CA TYR A 151 7.73 -9.04 -14.94
C TYR A 151 7.28 -10.04 -13.88
N PHE A 152 6.88 -11.26 -14.29
CA PHE A 152 6.61 -12.33 -13.32
C PHE A 152 7.85 -12.70 -12.52
N LYS A 153 9.02 -12.77 -13.18
CA LYS A 153 10.28 -13.04 -12.46
C LYS A 153 10.54 -11.99 -11.37
N VAL A 154 10.41 -10.71 -11.69
CA VAL A 154 10.53 -9.64 -10.69
C VAL A 154 9.47 -9.76 -9.60
N GLY A 155 8.22 -10.05 -9.96
CA GLY A 155 7.12 -10.26 -9.04
C GLY A 155 7.43 -11.32 -7.98
N TYR A 156 7.98 -12.46 -8.39
CA TYR A 156 8.41 -13.52 -7.47
C TYR A 156 9.63 -13.11 -6.64
N GLU A 157 10.64 -12.50 -7.26
CA GLU A 157 11.86 -12.07 -6.54
C GLU A 157 11.60 -11.00 -5.47
N LYS A 158 10.54 -10.21 -5.65
CA LYS A 158 10.17 -9.13 -4.73
C LYS A 158 8.95 -9.47 -3.86
N ASN A 159 8.52 -10.71 -3.86
CA ASN A 159 7.37 -11.21 -3.10
C ASN A 159 6.06 -10.46 -3.40
N LEU A 160 5.93 -9.87 -4.62
CA LEU A 160 4.71 -9.14 -4.99
C LEU A 160 3.50 -10.06 -5.16
N LEU A 161 3.75 -11.33 -5.41
CA LEU A 161 2.74 -12.36 -5.69
C LEU A 161 2.42 -13.24 -4.47
N ASP A 162 2.95 -12.91 -3.30
CA ASP A 162 2.63 -13.65 -2.08
C ASP A 162 1.14 -13.47 -1.75
N GLY A 163 0.42 -14.60 -1.60
CA GLY A 163 -1.02 -14.59 -1.37
C GLY A 163 -1.89 -14.18 -2.56
N VAL A 164 -1.29 -13.90 -3.73
CA VAL A 164 -2.01 -13.38 -4.90
C VAL A 164 -2.31 -14.50 -5.89
N GLY A 165 -3.60 -14.75 -6.17
CA GLY A 165 -4.09 -15.70 -7.15
C GLY A 165 -4.56 -15.03 -8.45
N ALA A 166 -4.58 -15.79 -9.55
CA ALA A 166 -5.25 -15.37 -10.77
C ALA A 166 -6.75 -15.66 -10.68
N GLY A 167 -7.58 -14.76 -11.16
CA GLY A 167 -9.02 -14.95 -11.33
C GLY A 167 -9.36 -15.63 -12.65
N GLU A 168 -10.67 -15.63 -12.98
CA GLU A 168 -11.16 -16.19 -14.22
C GLU A 168 -10.57 -15.50 -15.46
N ASN A 169 -10.28 -16.28 -16.48
CA ASN A 169 -9.75 -15.81 -17.78
C ASN A 169 -8.49 -14.91 -17.66
N GLY A 170 -7.68 -15.12 -16.61
CA GLY A 170 -6.45 -14.36 -16.36
C GLY A 170 -6.68 -12.98 -15.74
N GLY A 171 -7.93 -12.61 -15.43
CA GLY A 171 -8.24 -11.41 -14.67
C GLY A 171 -7.76 -11.50 -13.23
N ILE A 172 -7.77 -10.39 -12.50
CA ILE A 172 -7.45 -10.36 -11.07
C ILE A 172 -8.68 -9.88 -10.30
N THR A 173 -9.00 -10.56 -9.18
CA THR A 173 -10.08 -10.14 -8.29
C THR A 173 -9.68 -8.90 -7.49
N ARG A 174 -10.66 -8.22 -6.92
CA ARG A 174 -10.42 -7.05 -6.04
C ARG A 174 -9.56 -7.42 -4.84
N GLU A 175 -9.81 -8.61 -4.25
CA GLU A 175 -8.98 -9.14 -3.16
C GLU A 175 -7.53 -9.28 -3.60
N ASN A 176 -7.28 -10.02 -4.66
CA ASN A 176 -5.93 -10.27 -5.15
C ASN A 176 -5.24 -8.98 -5.64
N ALA A 177 -5.99 -8.02 -6.17
CA ALA A 177 -5.45 -6.71 -6.55
C ALA A 177 -5.04 -5.89 -5.32
N ALA A 178 -5.79 -5.98 -4.22
CA ALA A 178 -5.43 -5.34 -2.96
C ALA A 178 -4.17 -5.96 -2.35
N GLU A 179 -4.07 -7.30 -2.34
CA GLU A 179 -2.87 -7.99 -1.87
C GLU A 179 -1.65 -7.64 -2.73
N LEU A 180 -1.77 -7.69 -4.06
CA LEU A 180 -0.68 -7.28 -4.97
C LEU A 180 -0.22 -5.85 -4.68
N LEU A 181 -1.16 -4.93 -4.50
CA LEU A 181 -0.82 -3.52 -4.26
C LEU A 181 -0.21 -3.32 -2.88
N TRP A 182 -0.68 -4.03 -1.85
CA TRP A 182 -0.09 -4.01 -0.52
C TRP A 182 1.33 -4.59 -0.50
N ASN A 183 1.54 -5.72 -1.15
CA ASN A 183 2.89 -6.29 -1.34
C ASN A 183 3.81 -5.29 -2.06
N THR A 184 3.27 -4.59 -3.07
CA THR A 184 4.00 -3.54 -3.79
C THR A 184 4.37 -2.37 -2.86
N MET A 185 3.45 -1.92 -2.01
CA MET A 185 3.73 -0.86 -1.02
C MET A 185 4.82 -1.26 -0.02
N SER A 186 4.89 -2.54 0.31
CA SER A 186 5.84 -3.12 1.26
C SER A 186 7.21 -3.44 0.65
N ALA A 187 7.32 -3.46 -0.68
CA ALA A 187 8.55 -3.78 -1.39
C ALA A 187 9.52 -2.59 -1.47
N TYR A 188 10.82 -2.91 -1.52
CA TYR A 188 11.86 -1.90 -1.73
C TYR A 188 11.83 -1.34 -3.16
N VAL A 189 12.09 -0.05 -3.28
CA VAL A 189 12.10 0.63 -4.57
C VAL A 189 13.49 0.55 -5.22
N MET A 190 13.50 0.57 -6.56
CA MET A 190 14.70 0.73 -7.35
C MET A 190 14.81 2.19 -7.84
N GLU A 191 15.93 2.83 -7.56
CA GLU A 191 16.17 4.23 -7.91
C GLU A 191 17.48 4.40 -8.68
N PRO A 192 17.62 5.47 -9.48
CA PRO A 192 18.89 5.82 -10.09
C PRO A 192 19.98 5.98 -9.03
N SER A 193 21.14 5.35 -9.25
CA SER A 193 22.28 5.38 -8.34
C SER A 193 23.52 6.03 -8.97
N GLY A 194 23.48 6.34 -10.25
CA GLY A 194 24.58 6.96 -10.98
C GLY A 194 24.48 6.76 -12.48
N THR A 195 25.56 7.05 -13.18
CA THR A 195 25.70 6.78 -14.61
C THR A 195 27.00 6.06 -14.89
N ASP A 196 26.99 5.15 -15.85
CA ASP A 196 28.18 4.51 -16.38
C ASP A 196 28.28 4.73 -17.90
N LYS A 197 29.24 4.07 -18.56
CA LYS A 197 29.42 4.15 -20.02
C LYS A 197 28.24 3.65 -20.85
N ASN A 198 27.29 2.91 -20.24
CA ASN A 198 26.10 2.35 -20.87
C ASN A 198 24.85 3.16 -20.53
N GLY A 199 24.93 4.20 -19.68
CA GLY A 199 23.82 5.07 -19.30
C GLY A 199 23.53 5.09 -17.80
N MET A 200 22.27 5.30 -17.45
CA MET A 200 21.80 5.37 -16.07
C MET A 200 21.88 4.00 -15.38
N VAL A 201 22.53 3.97 -14.20
CA VAL A 201 22.58 2.79 -13.34
C VAL A 201 21.53 2.91 -12.27
N TYR A 202 20.84 1.82 -11.97
CA TYR A 202 19.81 1.74 -10.94
C TYR A 202 20.25 0.79 -9.82
N SER A 203 19.86 1.10 -8.60
CA SER A 203 20.08 0.22 -7.44
C SER A 203 18.84 0.13 -6.58
N GLU A 204 18.63 -1.03 -5.97
CA GLU A 204 17.59 -1.24 -4.98
C GLU A 204 17.94 -0.47 -3.70
N LYS A 205 16.96 0.17 -3.10
CA LYS A 205 17.10 0.92 -1.86
C LYS A 205 16.53 0.11 -0.70
N TYR A 206 17.39 -0.64 -0.03
CA TYR A 206 17.01 -1.52 1.10
C TYR A 206 16.53 -0.78 2.36
N ASP A 207 16.59 0.54 2.37
CA ASP A 207 16.09 1.43 3.40
C ASP A 207 14.76 2.11 3.04
N LYS A 208 14.28 1.91 1.79
CA LYS A 208 13.11 2.61 1.24
C LYS A 208 12.12 1.66 0.60
N THR A 209 11.06 1.32 1.31
CA THR A 209 9.87 0.72 0.70
C THR A 209 9.08 1.77 -0.09
N LEU A 210 8.15 1.34 -0.96
CA LEU A 210 7.26 2.28 -1.63
C LEU A 210 6.39 3.04 -0.61
N LEU A 211 5.95 2.39 0.46
CA LEU A 211 5.19 2.99 1.55
C LEU A 211 5.97 4.14 2.21
N TYR A 212 7.25 3.92 2.51
CA TYR A 212 8.11 4.97 3.04
C TYR A 212 8.33 6.09 2.02
N LYS A 213 8.65 5.75 0.78
CA LYS A 213 8.90 6.73 -0.29
C LYS A 213 7.71 7.65 -0.54
N THR A 214 6.49 7.13 -0.50
CA THR A 214 5.28 7.88 -0.88
C THR A 214 4.56 8.52 0.29
N ARG A 215 4.76 8.02 1.52
CA ARG A 215 4.01 8.45 2.71
C ARG A 215 4.86 8.69 3.95
N GLU A 216 6.15 8.40 3.90
CA GLU A 216 7.07 8.47 5.05
C GLU A 216 6.62 7.57 6.21
N ILE A 217 5.94 6.46 5.87
CA ILE A 217 5.45 5.49 6.85
C ILE A 217 6.42 4.32 6.91
N LEU A 218 6.86 4.00 8.13
CA LEU A 218 7.66 2.83 8.46
C LEU A 218 6.79 1.74 9.08
N ARG A 219 7.13 0.49 8.79
CA ARG A 219 6.49 -0.72 9.34
C ARG A 219 7.45 -1.42 10.26
N LYS A 220 7.01 -1.73 11.48
CA LYS A 220 7.78 -2.50 12.46
C LYS A 220 6.89 -3.50 13.19
N THR A 221 7.54 -4.53 13.74
CA THR A 221 6.91 -5.44 14.69
C THR A 221 7.60 -5.27 16.03
N GLY A 222 6.83 -5.13 17.11
CA GLY A 222 7.37 -4.97 18.45
C GLY A 222 6.39 -5.38 19.53
N LYS A 223 6.87 -5.49 20.78
CA LYS A 223 6.04 -5.80 21.93
C LYS A 223 5.61 -4.51 22.62
N VAL A 224 4.31 -4.36 22.85
CA VAL A 224 3.80 -3.23 23.66
C VAL A 224 4.21 -3.44 25.12
N THR A 225 5.09 -2.58 25.61
CA THR A 225 5.72 -2.68 26.95
C THR A 225 5.07 -1.79 27.97
N ALA A 226 4.49 -0.64 27.56
CA ALA A 226 3.73 0.22 28.46
C ALA A 226 2.56 0.92 27.75
N ASN A 227 1.55 1.30 28.52
CA ASN A 227 0.42 2.13 28.11
C ASN A 227 0.13 3.20 29.16
N SER A 228 -0.94 3.98 29.00
CA SER A 228 -1.31 5.05 29.93
C SER A 228 -1.76 4.57 31.35
N VAL A 229 -1.89 3.27 31.55
CA VAL A 229 -2.36 2.70 32.83
C VAL A 229 -1.20 2.05 33.59
N THR A 230 -0.38 1.26 32.90
CA THR A 230 0.69 0.48 33.52
C THR A 230 1.76 0.10 32.49
N ASP A 231 2.88 -0.40 32.98
CA ASP A 231 3.91 -1.08 32.20
C ASP A 231 4.04 -2.57 32.58
N LEU A 232 4.81 -3.32 31.80
CA LEU A 232 5.02 -4.76 32.04
C LEU A 232 5.91 -5.06 33.27
N GLU A 233 6.65 -4.08 33.75
CA GLU A 233 7.53 -4.21 34.91
C GLU A 233 6.82 -3.83 36.22
N GLY A 234 5.54 -3.43 36.15
CA GLY A 234 4.70 -3.07 37.30
C GLY A 234 4.89 -1.63 37.77
N GLY A 235 5.40 -0.78 36.91
CA GLY A 235 5.54 0.65 37.14
C GLY A 235 4.25 1.45 36.89
N THR A 236 4.36 2.76 36.98
CA THR A 236 3.30 3.69 36.57
C THR A 236 3.28 3.79 35.05
N GLY A 237 2.08 3.80 34.45
CA GLY A 237 1.93 3.98 33.01
C GLY A 237 2.57 5.27 32.49
N ILE A 238 2.70 5.34 31.18
CA ILE A 238 3.24 6.49 30.45
C ILE A 238 2.14 7.54 30.22
N ALA A 239 2.47 8.64 29.54
CA ALA A 239 1.52 9.72 29.26
C ALA A 239 0.27 9.22 28.54
N LYS A 240 -0.89 9.85 28.82
CA LYS A 240 -2.15 9.52 28.16
C LYS A 240 -2.02 9.72 26.64
N GLY A 241 -2.52 8.76 25.87
CA GLY A 241 -2.41 8.77 24.41
C GLY A 241 -1.05 8.31 23.88
N MET A 242 -0.24 7.69 24.74
CA MET A 242 1.04 7.11 24.37
C MET A 242 1.04 5.60 24.55
N LEU A 243 1.81 4.92 23.70
CA LEU A 243 2.23 3.52 23.87
C LEU A 243 3.75 3.45 23.86
N GLU A 244 4.30 2.55 24.64
CA GLU A 244 5.69 2.15 24.53
C GLU A 244 5.76 0.79 23.86
N ILE A 245 6.60 0.69 22.83
CA ILE A 245 6.83 -0.54 22.08
C ILE A 245 8.35 -0.79 22.08
N ASP A 246 8.78 -1.90 22.64
CA ASP A 246 10.19 -2.26 22.80
C ASP A 246 11.04 -1.12 23.39
N GLY A 247 10.51 -0.38 24.38
CA GLY A 247 11.18 0.72 25.05
C GLY A 247 11.17 2.07 24.32
N ALA A 248 10.53 2.16 23.14
CA ALA A 248 10.36 3.42 22.41
C ALA A 248 8.92 3.93 22.56
N GLY A 249 8.77 5.24 22.84
CA GLY A 249 7.47 5.89 23.01
C GLY A 249 6.87 6.32 21.66
N TYR A 250 5.57 6.12 21.51
CA TYR A 250 4.80 6.46 20.32
C TYR A 250 3.45 7.08 20.71
N GLU A 251 2.97 8.04 19.91
CA GLU A 251 1.63 8.57 20.09
C GLU A 251 0.59 7.56 19.60
N ASP A 252 -0.28 7.08 20.50
CA ASP A 252 -1.36 6.15 20.15
C ASP A 252 -2.52 6.90 19.50
N LYS A 253 -2.65 6.75 18.20
CA LYS A 253 -3.80 7.23 17.41
C LYS A 253 -4.88 6.17 17.27
N THR A 254 -4.70 5.00 17.87
CA THR A 254 -5.68 3.93 17.89
C THR A 254 -6.40 3.93 19.22
N GLU A 255 -7.68 3.89 19.24
CA GLU A 255 -8.47 3.82 20.51
C GLU A 255 -8.26 2.49 21.27
N ASN A 256 -7.47 1.57 20.71
CA ASN A 256 -7.29 0.21 21.21
C ASN A 256 -5.88 -0.12 21.71
N GLY A 257 -4.92 0.77 21.56
CA GLY A 257 -3.52 0.50 21.94
C GLY A 257 -3.35 0.04 23.38
N ALA A 258 -4.17 0.57 24.31
CA ALA A 258 -4.15 0.15 25.71
C ALA A 258 -4.46 -1.36 25.92
N LYS A 259 -5.18 -2.00 24.99
CA LYS A 259 -5.52 -3.44 25.06
C LYS A 259 -4.41 -4.34 24.54
N LEU A 260 -3.36 -3.77 23.97
CA LEU A 260 -2.26 -4.48 23.34
C LEU A 260 -1.08 -4.72 24.28
N LEU A 261 -1.16 -4.26 25.54
CA LEU A 261 -0.10 -4.43 26.52
C LEU A 261 0.34 -5.91 26.63
N GLY A 262 1.63 -6.14 26.48
CA GLY A 262 2.23 -7.47 26.50
C GLY A 262 2.14 -8.25 25.19
N ARG A 263 1.39 -7.77 24.20
CA ARG A 263 1.27 -8.41 22.90
C ARG A 263 2.40 -7.98 21.97
N LYS A 264 2.87 -8.90 21.14
CA LYS A 264 3.68 -8.60 19.96
C LYS A 264 2.71 -8.14 18.87
N THR A 265 2.92 -6.97 18.33
CA THR A 265 2.05 -6.37 17.33
C THR A 265 2.86 -5.81 16.17
N GLU A 266 2.29 -5.78 15.01
CA GLU A 266 2.78 -5.01 13.89
C GLU A 266 2.19 -3.61 13.97
N PHE A 267 3.01 -2.60 13.66
CA PHE A 267 2.59 -1.21 13.71
C PHE A 267 3.27 -0.37 12.63
N PHE A 268 2.59 0.68 12.25
CA PHE A 268 3.03 1.66 11.27
C PHE A 268 3.20 3.00 11.95
N TYR A 269 4.29 3.70 11.64
CA TYR A 269 4.58 4.99 12.26
C TYR A 269 5.27 5.92 11.27
N LYS A 270 5.12 7.24 11.49
CA LYS A 270 5.96 8.27 10.89
C LYS A 270 7.03 8.67 11.88
N GLU A 271 8.25 8.82 11.41
CA GLU A 271 9.28 9.46 12.22
C GLU A 271 8.87 10.92 12.43
N GLY A 272 8.92 11.36 13.68
CA GLY A 272 8.73 12.78 14.01
C GLY A 272 9.88 13.58 13.40
N THR A 273 9.58 14.69 12.73
CA THR A 273 10.61 15.68 12.42
C THR A 273 11.08 16.26 13.75
N PRO A 274 12.40 16.32 14.02
CA PRO A 274 12.90 17.13 15.12
C PRO A 274 12.39 18.57 14.92
N ASP A 275 11.87 19.18 15.96
CA ASP A 275 11.56 20.61 15.94
C ASP A 275 12.81 21.39 15.55
N GLU A 276 12.78 22.14 14.42
CA GLU A 276 13.77 23.18 14.12
C GLU A 276 13.54 24.40 15.01
#